data_0e8419bb143be337c4836b93f8d0bbd2
#
_entry.id   0e8419bb143be337c4836b93f8d0bbd2
#
_cell.length_a   1.000
_cell.length_b   1.000
_cell.length_c   1.000
_cell.angle_alpha   90.00
_cell.angle_beta   90.00
_cell.angle_gamma   90.00
#
_symmetry.space_group_name_H-M   'P 1'
#
loop_
_entity.id
_entity.type
_entity.pdbx_description
1 polymer ?
#
loop_
_entity_poly.entity_id
_entity_poly.type
_entity_poly.pdbx_seq_one_letter_code
_entity_poly.pdbx_strand_id
1 'polypeptide(L)'
;MSSSPSRKNPRVLFVTSEVFPLCKTGGLGDVSAALPAALRELKADVRLLVPGYPSVLSGLKYKRKLAEFDLLPHFPPTTLFSSRLQINESVSLPLYVIHCPELYQRPDGIYLDDDGQDWPDNAQRFGLLSKMGALLASDASPLSWIPDIVHCNDWQSGLTPAYLHYHSGKKAASLMTLHNLAFQGCFPPDEVARLGLPPESFSVHGVEYYGNLSFLKAGIYYATRITTVSPTYAREIQHEPLGFGLQGLLAERSNAITGIINGIDTTVWNPATDPHIVKKYSSRNLAAKRINKLALQREMGLEENETIPLFAGISRLSYQKGYDILLQVAPMLADLPAQLVLLGKGDQSLEKQLVMLAQTNPARIAVRIDYDEALSHRINASADCFLMPSRFEPCGLNQMYSQRYGTPPIVHTTGGLIDTVTDLAPDTPAGESASGFHFHEMTADAFMNGIGRAIDAYYNTRLWKTLQHNGMRKDFSWRSSALAYLSIYSLLMQR
;
A
#
# COMPACT_ATOMS: atom_id res chain seq x y z
N MET A 1 -34.43 1.04 31.21
CA MET A 1 -32.96 1.21 31.17
C MET A 1 -32.39 -0.02 30.46
N SER A 2 -32.22 0.03 29.16
CA SER A 2 -31.62 -1.07 28.39
C SER A 2 -30.09 -0.92 28.53
N SER A 3 -29.46 -1.87 29.20
CA SER A 3 -28.00 -1.99 29.24
C SER A 3 -27.50 -2.19 27.79
N SER A 4 -26.82 -1.21 27.25
CA SER A 4 -26.06 -1.40 26.01
C SER A 4 -25.14 -2.59 26.19
N PRO A 5 -25.12 -3.58 25.28
CA PRO A 5 -24.18 -4.69 25.38
C PRO A 5 -22.76 -4.11 25.42
N SER A 6 -21.95 -4.49 26.38
CA SER A 6 -20.54 -4.11 26.44
C SER A 6 -19.90 -4.46 25.09
N ARG A 7 -19.43 -3.47 24.33
CA ARG A 7 -18.75 -3.69 23.06
C ARG A 7 -17.54 -4.59 23.31
N LYS A 8 -17.68 -5.85 22.94
CA LYS A 8 -16.61 -6.83 23.04
C LYS A 8 -15.51 -6.42 22.04
N ASN A 9 -14.27 -6.30 22.48
CA ASN A 9 -13.16 -6.00 21.57
C ASN A 9 -13.03 -7.11 20.53
N PRO A 10 -12.96 -6.80 19.22
CA PRO A 10 -12.91 -7.81 18.18
C PRO A 10 -11.60 -8.60 18.25
N ARG A 11 -11.69 -9.92 18.09
CA ARG A 11 -10.56 -10.81 17.85
C ARG A 11 -10.40 -10.98 16.36
N VAL A 12 -9.26 -10.56 15.81
CA VAL A 12 -9.01 -10.51 14.37
C VAL A 12 -7.80 -11.37 14.01
N LEU A 13 -7.97 -12.33 13.11
CA LEU A 13 -6.88 -13.00 12.43
C LEU A 13 -6.57 -12.22 11.15
N PHE A 14 -5.43 -11.57 11.10
CA PHE A 14 -4.97 -10.78 9.96
C PHE A 14 -4.03 -11.63 9.10
N VAL A 15 -4.52 -12.05 7.93
CA VAL A 15 -3.80 -12.96 7.02
C VAL A 15 -3.12 -12.13 5.93
N THR A 16 -1.81 -12.28 5.81
CA THR A 16 -0.99 -11.50 4.87
C THR A 16 0.25 -12.26 4.42
N SER A 17 0.73 -11.95 3.22
CA SER A 17 1.99 -12.50 2.68
C SER A 17 3.23 -11.69 3.07
N GLU A 18 3.06 -10.46 3.51
CA GLU A 18 4.15 -9.54 3.85
C GLU A 18 3.90 -8.88 5.20
N VAL A 19 4.97 -8.58 5.94
CA VAL A 19 4.93 -7.74 7.15
C VAL A 19 6.29 -7.09 7.42
N PHE A 20 6.35 -5.77 7.41
CA PHE A 20 7.56 -5.03 7.76
C PHE A 20 7.86 -5.15 9.28
N PRO A 21 9.11 -5.27 9.73
CA PRO A 21 10.36 -5.29 8.95
C PRO A 21 10.81 -6.70 8.51
N LEU A 22 10.02 -7.76 8.73
CA LEU A 22 10.44 -9.15 8.49
C LEU A 22 10.52 -9.47 6.99
N CYS A 23 9.54 -9.02 6.21
CA CYS A 23 9.52 -9.21 4.77
C CYS A 23 8.65 -8.14 4.11
N LYS A 24 9.11 -7.58 2.98
CA LYS A 24 8.41 -6.52 2.25
C LYS A 24 8.87 -6.47 0.80
N THR A 25 7.92 -6.37 -0.13
CA THR A 25 8.15 -6.05 -1.54
C THR A 25 7.44 -4.76 -1.97
N GLY A 26 6.39 -4.37 -1.24
CA GLY A 26 5.56 -3.21 -1.56
C GLY A 26 4.86 -2.62 -0.34
N GLY A 27 3.85 -1.80 -0.59
CA GLY A 27 3.07 -1.13 0.45
C GLY A 27 2.28 -2.07 1.36
N LEU A 28 2.01 -3.31 0.91
CA LEU A 28 1.30 -4.31 1.73
C LEU A 28 2.06 -4.63 3.02
N GLY A 29 3.40 -4.72 2.96
CA GLY A 29 4.23 -4.98 4.15
C GLY A 29 4.09 -3.88 5.21
N ASP A 30 4.04 -2.61 4.79
CA ASP A 30 3.86 -1.46 5.69
C ASP A 30 2.46 -1.48 6.33
N VAL A 31 1.42 -1.69 5.52
CA VAL A 31 0.03 -1.80 6.00
C VAL A 31 -0.11 -2.92 7.01
N SER A 32 0.48 -4.09 6.72
CA SER A 32 0.40 -5.29 7.56
C SER A 32 1.11 -5.17 8.91
N ALA A 33 2.04 -4.23 9.04
CA ALA A 33 2.64 -3.86 10.31
C ALA A 33 1.82 -2.77 11.03
N ALA A 34 1.48 -1.69 10.34
CA ALA A 34 0.98 -0.47 10.93
C ALA A 34 -0.52 -0.54 11.30
N LEU A 35 -1.38 -1.08 10.41
CA LEU A 35 -2.81 -1.22 10.71
C LEU A 35 -3.09 -2.14 11.90
N PRO A 36 -2.52 -3.36 12.00
CA PRO A 36 -2.67 -4.20 13.18
C PRO A 36 -2.17 -3.55 14.46
N ALA A 37 -1.06 -2.79 14.40
CA ALA A 37 -0.54 -2.05 15.54
C ALA A 37 -1.54 -0.99 16.02
N ALA A 38 -2.06 -0.15 15.12
CA ALA A 38 -3.04 0.87 15.43
C ALA A 38 -4.37 0.29 15.96
N LEU A 39 -4.82 -0.84 15.41
CA LEU A 39 -5.99 -1.57 15.91
C LEU A 39 -5.77 -2.08 17.35
N ARG A 40 -4.58 -2.57 17.67
CA ARG A 40 -4.26 -3.00 19.05
C ARG A 40 -4.19 -1.84 20.03
N GLU A 41 -3.68 -0.68 19.62
CA GLU A 41 -3.75 0.54 20.46
C GLU A 41 -5.21 0.91 20.77
N LEU A 42 -6.13 0.64 19.85
CA LEU A 42 -7.57 0.78 20.02
C LEU A 42 -8.25 -0.43 20.69
N LYS A 43 -7.45 -1.35 21.28
CA LYS A 43 -7.87 -2.51 22.07
C LYS A 43 -8.46 -3.69 21.28
N ALA A 44 -8.37 -3.75 19.97
CA ALA A 44 -8.65 -4.98 19.22
C ALA A 44 -7.59 -6.06 19.53
N ASP A 45 -7.98 -7.33 19.66
CA ASP A 45 -7.03 -8.46 19.76
C ASP A 45 -6.69 -8.95 18.35
N VAL A 46 -5.72 -8.30 17.72
CA VAL A 46 -5.26 -8.65 16.37
C VAL A 46 -4.06 -9.57 16.46
N ARG A 47 -4.09 -10.67 15.70
CA ARG A 47 -2.96 -11.60 15.50
C ARG A 47 -2.69 -11.76 14.03
N LEU A 48 -1.41 -11.72 13.66
CA LEU A 48 -0.97 -11.90 12.28
C LEU A 48 -0.81 -13.37 11.93
N LEU A 49 -1.09 -13.74 10.68
CA LEU A 49 -0.72 -15.03 10.08
C LEU A 49 0.10 -14.76 8.83
N VAL A 50 1.34 -15.26 8.81
CA VAL A 50 2.30 -15.04 7.71
C VAL A 50 3.02 -16.32 7.31
N PRO A 51 3.48 -16.43 6.05
CA PRO A 51 4.38 -17.50 5.64
C PRO A 51 5.75 -17.42 6.35
N GLY A 52 6.36 -18.55 6.60
CA GLY A 52 7.67 -18.67 7.23
C GLY A 52 8.82 -18.57 6.22
N TYR A 53 8.94 -17.43 5.54
CA TYR A 53 10.08 -17.16 4.67
C TYR A 53 11.40 -17.14 5.49
N PRO A 54 12.58 -17.34 4.85
CA PRO A 54 13.87 -17.26 5.54
C PRO A 54 14.05 -15.96 6.33
N SER A 55 13.68 -14.82 5.75
CA SER A 55 13.73 -13.51 6.41
C SER A 55 12.81 -13.40 7.61
N VAL A 56 11.60 -13.97 7.54
CA VAL A 56 10.67 -14.04 8.66
C VAL A 56 11.27 -14.88 9.79
N LEU A 57 11.70 -16.10 9.47
CA LEU A 57 12.23 -17.04 10.47
C LEU A 57 13.49 -16.54 11.17
N SER A 58 14.41 -15.87 10.44
CA SER A 58 15.63 -15.28 10.99
C SER A 58 15.36 -14.03 11.83
N GLY A 59 14.32 -13.28 11.52
CA GLY A 59 13.93 -12.08 12.28
C GLY A 59 13.18 -12.38 13.60
N LEU A 60 12.80 -13.64 13.86
CA LEU A 60 12.09 -14.00 15.08
C LEU A 60 13.05 -14.16 16.27
N LYS A 61 12.78 -13.45 17.37
CA LYS A 61 13.51 -13.60 18.63
C LYS A 61 13.25 -14.96 19.30
N TYR A 62 12.06 -15.51 19.14
CA TYR A 62 11.67 -16.84 19.62
C TYR A 62 10.56 -17.41 18.75
N LYS A 63 10.42 -18.73 18.75
CA LYS A 63 9.29 -19.44 18.13
C LYS A 63 8.87 -20.61 18.99
N ARG A 64 7.55 -20.75 19.22
CA ARG A 64 6.95 -21.87 19.94
C ARG A 64 6.04 -22.66 19.00
N LYS A 65 6.31 -23.93 18.83
CA LYS A 65 5.44 -24.85 18.06
C LYS A 65 4.07 -24.92 18.71
N LEU A 66 3.02 -24.75 17.92
CA LEU A 66 1.62 -24.84 18.34
C LEU A 66 0.98 -26.14 17.87
N ALA A 67 1.14 -26.48 16.59
CA ALA A 67 0.55 -27.67 15.98
C ALA A 67 1.31 -28.07 14.72
N GLU A 68 1.10 -29.32 14.29
CA GLU A 68 1.51 -29.84 12.98
C GLU A 68 0.27 -30.23 12.20
N PHE A 69 0.34 -30.06 10.87
CA PHE A 69 -0.78 -30.29 9.98
C PHE A 69 -0.36 -31.09 8.77
N ASP A 70 -1.24 -31.99 8.37
CA ASP A 70 -1.30 -32.63 7.07
C ASP A 70 -2.62 -32.16 6.43
N LEU A 71 -2.57 -30.95 5.80
CA LEU A 71 -3.78 -30.21 5.44
C LEU A 71 -4.48 -30.76 4.21
N LEU A 72 -3.70 -31.20 3.25
CA LEU A 72 -4.19 -31.77 1.98
C LEU A 72 -3.15 -32.78 1.45
N PRO A 73 -3.56 -33.80 0.69
CA PRO A 73 -2.67 -34.84 0.17
C PRO A 73 -1.49 -34.34 -0.68
N HIS A 74 -1.59 -33.13 -1.19
CA HIS A 74 -0.58 -32.53 -2.07
C HIS A 74 0.21 -31.39 -1.41
N PHE A 75 -0.10 -31.08 -0.12
CA PHE A 75 0.70 -30.12 0.64
C PHE A 75 1.77 -30.83 1.47
N PRO A 76 3.00 -30.29 1.51
CA PRO A 76 4.02 -30.79 2.42
C PRO A 76 3.59 -30.63 3.89
N PRO A 77 4.17 -31.46 4.80
CA PRO A 77 3.92 -31.34 6.23
C PRO A 77 4.19 -29.90 6.71
N THR A 78 3.27 -29.36 7.48
CA THR A 78 3.27 -27.95 7.87
C THR A 78 3.26 -27.80 9.37
N THR A 79 4.15 -27.00 9.93
CA THR A 79 4.17 -26.64 11.34
C THR A 79 3.71 -25.19 11.54
N LEU A 80 2.82 -24.97 12.49
CA LEU A 80 2.43 -23.64 12.92
C LEU A 80 3.24 -23.23 14.15
N PHE A 81 3.96 -22.11 14.04
CA PHE A 81 4.63 -21.50 15.20
C PHE A 81 3.89 -20.25 15.68
N SER A 82 4.00 -19.98 16.99
CA SER A 82 3.68 -18.67 17.56
C SER A 82 4.95 -17.90 17.88
N SER A 83 4.90 -16.59 17.66
CA SER A 83 5.94 -15.64 17.99
C SER A 83 5.33 -14.27 18.31
N ARG A 84 6.17 -13.25 18.39
CA ARG A 84 5.77 -11.86 18.48
C ARG A 84 6.67 -10.99 17.60
N LEU A 85 6.05 -10.06 16.91
CA LEU A 85 6.71 -9.04 16.14
C LEU A 85 6.72 -7.73 16.92
N GLN A 86 7.89 -7.20 17.25
CA GLN A 86 8.01 -5.88 17.88
C GLN A 86 7.91 -4.81 16.80
N ILE A 87 6.92 -3.94 16.90
CA ILE A 87 6.73 -2.82 15.97
C ILE A 87 7.48 -1.58 16.47
N ASN A 88 7.30 -1.26 17.76
CA ASN A 88 8.00 -0.16 18.44
C ASN A 88 8.16 -0.52 19.92
N GLU A 89 8.67 0.39 20.73
CA GLU A 89 8.92 0.13 22.17
C GLU A 89 7.65 -0.28 22.95
N SER A 90 6.49 0.20 22.55
CA SER A 90 5.21 -0.02 23.26
C SER A 90 4.30 -1.06 22.64
N VAL A 91 4.44 -1.34 21.33
CA VAL A 91 3.53 -2.20 20.57
C VAL A 91 4.22 -3.45 20.07
N SER A 92 3.67 -4.59 20.42
CA SER A 92 4.09 -5.91 19.96
C SER A 92 2.89 -6.70 19.45
N LEU A 93 3.00 -7.25 18.23
CA LEU A 93 1.95 -8.02 17.57
C LEU A 93 2.16 -9.53 17.80
N PRO A 94 1.15 -10.27 18.28
CA PRO A 94 1.17 -11.73 18.23
C PRO A 94 1.24 -12.20 16.77
N LEU A 95 2.12 -13.16 16.51
CA LEU A 95 2.42 -13.63 15.16
C LEU A 95 2.29 -15.14 15.10
N TYR A 96 1.52 -15.63 14.15
CA TYR A 96 1.49 -17.02 13.71
C TYR A 96 2.30 -17.16 12.43
N VAL A 97 3.21 -18.13 12.39
CA VAL A 97 4.12 -18.37 11.26
C VAL A 97 3.91 -19.77 10.72
N ILE A 98 3.61 -19.87 9.45
CA ILE A 98 3.44 -21.13 8.72
C ILE A 98 4.81 -21.61 8.28
N HIS A 99 5.34 -22.63 8.92
CA HIS A 99 6.62 -23.21 8.56
C HIS A 99 6.39 -24.43 7.66
N CYS A 100 6.72 -24.26 6.40
CA CYS A 100 6.70 -25.29 5.35
C CYS A 100 7.89 -25.02 4.43
N PRO A 101 9.07 -25.61 4.74
CA PRO A 101 10.32 -25.31 4.01
C PRO A 101 10.22 -25.52 2.51
N GLU A 102 9.54 -26.58 2.08
CA GLU A 102 9.38 -26.95 0.68
C GLU A 102 8.70 -25.84 -0.14
N LEU A 103 7.79 -25.08 0.47
CA LEU A 103 7.06 -23.99 -0.19
C LEU A 103 7.67 -22.62 0.05
N TYR A 104 8.23 -22.37 1.23
CA TYR A 104 8.61 -21.01 1.62
C TYR A 104 10.11 -20.75 1.73
N GLN A 105 10.95 -21.82 1.78
CA GLN A 105 12.39 -21.65 1.84
C GLN A 105 12.95 -21.42 0.44
N ARG A 106 12.87 -20.17 -0.01
CA ARG A 106 13.45 -19.70 -1.27
C ARG A 106 14.60 -18.74 -0.97
N PRO A 107 15.70 -18.74 -1.75
CA PRO A 107 16.83 -17.85 -1.56
C PRO A 107 16.44 -16.39 -1.85
N ASP A 108 15.52 -16.18 -2.77
CA ASP A 108 15.20 -14.91 -3.39
C ASP A 108 13.77 -14.46 -3.07
N GLY A 109 13.24 -13.53 -3.86
CA GLY A 109 12.01 -12.81 -3.64
C GLY A 109 10.78 -13.62 -3.19
N ILE A 110 9.86 -12.92 -2.53
CA ILE A 110 8.63 -13.53 -1.99
C ILE A 110 7.75 -14.10 -3.12
N TYR A 111 7.68 -13.43 -4.26
CA TYR A 111 6.78 -13.77 -5.37
C TYR A 111 7.51 -14.22 -6.61
N LEU A 112 8.67 -13.63 -6.87
CA LEU A 112 9.44 -13.79 -8.09
C LEU A 112 10.79 -14.45 -7.79
N ASP A 113 11.31 -15.17 -8.77
CA ASP A 113 12.68 -15.68 -8.78
C ASP A 113 13.68 -14.60 -9.23
N ASP A 114 14.95 -14.97 -9.35
CA ASP A 114 16.04 -14.07 -9.76
C ASP A 114 15.89 -13.54 -11.19
N ASP A 115 15.19 -14.26 -12.05
CA ASP A 115 14.90 -13.86 -13.42
C ASP A 115 13.66 -12.94 -13.50
N GLY A 116 13.03 -12.64 -12.35
CA GLY A 116 11.84 -11.82 -12.25
C GLY A 116 10.55 -12.52 -12.70
N GLN A 117 10.56 -13.86 -12.78
CA GLN A 117 9.39 -14.66 -13.10
C GLN A 117 8.69 -15.13 -11.82
N ASP A 118 7.37 -15.29 -11.89
CA ASP A 118 6.61 -15.86 -10.80
C ASP A 118 7.12 -17.27 -10.44
N TRP A 119 7.27 -17.56 -9.15
CA TRP A 119 7.53 -18.92 -8.71
C TRP A 119 6.43 -19.85 -9.20
N PRO A 120 6.75 -20.96 -9.87
CA PRO A 120 5.76 -21.85 -10.50
C PRO A 120 4.79 -22.50 -9.50
N ASP A 121 5.17 -22.58 -8.23
CA ASP A 121 4.37 -23.11 -7.12
C ASP A 121 3.63 -22.03 -6.30
N ASN A 122 3.50 -20.82 -6.81
CA ASN A 122 2.79 -19.71 -6.12
C ASN A 122 1.34 -20.09 -5.78
N ALA A 123 0.67 -20.91 -6.60
CA ALA A 123 -0.67 -21.41 -6.28
C ALA A 123 -0.68 -22.20 -4.96
N GLN A 124 0.26 -23.14 -4.78
CA GLN A 124 0.36 -23.95 -3.56
C GLN A 124 0.83 -23.13 -2.37
N ARG A 125 1.80 -22.24 -2.55
CA ARG A 125 2.35 -21.36 -1.53
C ARG A 125 1.28 -20.49 -0.89
N PHE A 126 0.51 -19.79 -1.70
CA PHE A 126 -0.55 -18.90 -1.20
C PHE A 126 -1.88 -19.62 -0.98
N GLY A 127 -2.08 -20.77 -1.60
CA GLY A 127 -3.11 -21.73 -1.24
C GLY A 127 -2.96 -22.24 0.19
N LEU A 128 -1.73 -22.58 0.62
CA LEU A 128 -1.43 -22.97 2.00
C LEU A 128 -1.69 -21.83 2.99
N LEU A 129 -1.27 -20.59 2.68
CA LEU A 129 -1.57 -19.41 3.50
C LEU A 129 -3.09 -19.26 3.69
N SER A 130 -3.84 -19.32 2.59
CA SER A 130 -5.30 -19.16 2.61
C SER A 130 -5.99 -20.31 3.37
N LYS A 131 -5.55 -21.56 3.17
CA LYS A 131 -6.09 -22.73 3.85
C LYS A 131 -5.85 -22.68 5.34
N MET A 132 -4.64 -22.31 5.76
CA MET A 132 -4.31 -22.12 7.17
C MET A 132 -5.15 -20.98 7.79
N GLY A 133 -5.34 -19.87 7.07
CA GLY A 133 -6.20 -18.77 7.50
C GLY A 133 -7.64 -19.24 7.77
N ALA A 134 -8.21 -20.02 6.87
CA ALA A 134 -9.56 -20.57 7.03
C ALA A 134 -9.64 -21.60 8.20
N LEU A 135 -8.66 -22.49 8.31
CA LEU A 135 -8.59 -23.45 9.40
C LEU A 135 -8.61 -22.72 10.76
N LEU A 136 -7.72 -21.76 10.97
CA LEU A 136 -7.60 -21.02 12.21
C LEU A 136 -8.82 -20.12 12.50
N ALA A 137 -9.61 -19.79 11.49
CA ALA A 137 -10.82 -18.99 11.58
C ALA A 137 -12.11 -19.83 11.66
N SER A 138 -12.01 -21.12 11.95
CA SER A 138 -13.16 -22.04 12.06
C SER A 138 -13.09 -22.87 13.35
N ASP A 139 -14.16 -23.63 13.61
CA ASP A 139 -14.23 -24.59 14.72
C ASP A 139 -13.32 -25.82 14.54
N ALA A 140 -12.72 -26.01 13.36
CA ALA A 140 -11.67 -26.98 13.12
C ALA A 140 -10.28 -26.52 13.64
N SER A 141 -10.16 -25.29 14.16
CA SER A 141 -8.91 -24.77 14.70
C SER A 141 -8.44 -25.56 15.92
N PRO A 142 -7.17 -26.01 15.98
CA PRO A 142 -6.64 -26.64 17.17
C PRO A 142 -6.31 -25.65 18.31
N LEU A 143 -6.47 -24.35 18.03
CA LEU A 143 -6.13 -23.31 18.98
C LEU A 143 -7.34 -22.95 19.86
N SER A 144 -7.10 -22.65 21.13
CA SER A 144 -8.14 -22.15 22.05
C SER A 144 -8.59 -20.71 21.71
N TRP A 145 -7.76 -19.97 20.97
CA TRP A 145 -8.10 -18.64 20.51
C TRP A 145 -8.70 -18.74 19.10
N ILE A 146 -9.98 -18.41 18.98
CA ILE A 146 -10.71 -18.38 17.72
C ILE A 146 -11.07 -16.92 17.42
N PRO A 147 -10.77 -16.40 16.21
CA PRO A 147 -11.11 -15.04 15.82
C PRO A 147 -12.61 -14.88 15.60
N ASP A 148 -13.11 -13.68 15.85
CA ASP A 148 -14.45 -13.26 15.44
C ASP A 148 -14.45 -12.90 13.93
N ILE A 149 -13.31 -12.43 13.42
CA ILE A 149 -13.11 -11.97 12.06
C ILE A 149 -11.79 -12.51 11.51
N VAL A 150 -11.79 -12.97 10.27
CA VAL A 150 -10.58 -13.16 9.46
C VAL A 150 -10.46 -12.03 8.44
N HIS A 151 -9.37 -11.28 8.52
CA HIS A 151 -9.07 -10.16 7.64
C HIS A 151 -8.00 -10.57 6.63
N CYS A 152 -8.43 -10.79 5.40
CA CYS A 152 -7.61 -11.24 4.28
C CYS A 152 -7.08 -10.05 3.49
N ASN A 153 -5.83 -10.11 3.05
CA ASN A 153 -5.16 -9.01 2.36
C ASN A 153 -4.64 -9.47 1.00
N ASP A 154 -5.11 -8.87 -0.06
CA ASP A 154 -4.81 -9.14 -1.46
C ASP A 154 -5.00 -10.62 -1.90
N TRP A 155 -4.65 -10.91 -3.15
CA TRP A 155 -4.86 -12.21 -3.78
C TRP A 155 -4.20 -13.37 -3.00
N GLN A 156 -3.07 -13.13 -2.34
CA GLN A 156 -2.33 -14.16 -1.62
C GLN A 156 -3.14 -14.82 -0.49
N SER A 157 -4.13 -14.12 0.04
CA SER A 157 -5.06 -14.67 1.04
C SER A 157 -6.48 -14.85 0.51
N GLY A 158 -6.67 -14.67 -0.80
CA GLY A 158 -7.98 -14.59 -1.45
C GLY A 158 -8.80 -15.88 -1.41
N LEU A 159 -8.18 -17.05 -1.30
CA LEU A 159 -8.93 -18.31 -1.13
C LEU A 159 -9.46 -18.54 0.29
N THR A 160 -9.01 -17.78 1.30
CA THR A 160 -9.50 -17.94 2.68
C THR A 160 -11.04 -17.83 2.78
N PRO A 161 -11.70 -16.82 2.19
CA PRO A 161 -13.17 -16.75 2.19
C PRO A 161 -13.85 -17.92 1.47
N ALA A 162 -13.24 -18.43 0.39
CA ALA A 162 -13.78 -19.59 -0.32
C ALA A 162 -13.73 -20.88 0.54
N TYR A 163 -12.59 -21.15 1.17
CA TYR A 163 -12.48 -22.28 2.11
C TYR A 163 -13.46 -22.17 3.29
N LEU A 164 -13.69 -20.97 3.80
CA LEU A 164 -14.69 -20.76 4.83
C LEU A 164 -16.11 -20.96 4.29
N HIS A 165 -16.39 -20.56 3.05
CA HIS A 165 -17.70 -20.78 2.44
C HIS A 165 -18.06 -22.26 2.43
N TYR A 166 -17.13 -23.11 2.02
CA TYR A 166 -17.33 -24.58 1.93
C TYR A 166 -17.13 -25.31 3.27
N HIS A 167 -16.74 -24.62 4.33
CA HIS A 167 -16.69 -25.19 5.69
C HIS A 167 -18.11 -25.25 6.28
N SER A 168 -18.55 -26.44 6.71
CA SER A 168 -19.90 -26.66 7.23
C SER A 168 -20.09 -26.25 8.69
N GLY A 169 -18.99 -26.12 9.46
CA GLY A 169 -19.01 -25.77 10.87
C GLY A 169 -19.08 -24.27 11.16
N LYS A 170 -18.86 -23.91 12.43
CA LYS A 170 -18.77 -22.50 12.85
C LYS A 170 -17.51 -21.87 12.31
N LYS A 171 -17.63 -20.62 11.85
CA LYS A 171 -16.57 -19.86 11.21
C LYS A 171 -16.66 -18.38 11.50
N ALA A 172 -15.51 -17.71 11.47
CA ALA A 172 -15.40 -16.27 11.56
C ALA A 172 -16.02 -15.57 10.33
N ALA A 173 -16.47 -14.35 10.51
CA ALA A 173 -16.81 -13.50 9.36
C ALA A 173 -15.54 -13.10 8.60
N SER A 174 -15.60 -13.03 7.27
CA SER A 174 -14.45 -12.69 6.43
C SER A 174 -14.52 -11.24 5.94
N LEU A 175 -13.39 -10.54 6.03
CA LEU A 175 -13.13 -9.25 5.40
C LEU A 175 -12.01 -9.42 4.38
N MET A 176 -12.22 -8.96 3.15
CA MET A 176 -11.23 -8.98 2.08
C MET A 176 -10.79 -7.56 1.77
N THR A 177 -9.51 -7.23 1.92
CA THR A 177 -8.94 -5.94 1.53
C THR A 177 -8.20 -6.06 0.20
N LEU A 178 -8.62 -5.24 -0.77
CA LEU A 178 -8.03 -5.12 -2.10
C LEU A 178 -7.05 -3.95 -2.09
N HIS A 179 -5.74 -4.24 -2.13
CA HIS A 179 -4.72 -3.21 -2.16
C HIS A 179 -4.40 -2.77 -3.59
N ASN A 180 -4.34 -3.72 -4.53
CA ASN A 180 -4.15 -3.42 -5.94
C ASN A 180 -4.79 -4.50 -6.83
N LEU A 181 -5.86 -4.14 -7.51
CA LEU A 181 -6.65 -5.05 -8.34
C LEU A 181 -5.91 -5.56 -9.59
N ALA A 182 -4.82 -4.90 -9.99
CA ALA A 182 -3.99 -5.35 -11.11
C ALA A 182 -3.31 -6.71 -10.86
N PHE A 183 -3.18 -7.12 -9.59
CA PHE A 183 -2.61 -8.42 -9.20
C PHE A 183 -3.71 -9.35 -8.72
N GLN A 184 -4.00 -10.39 -9.51
CA GLN A 184 -5.18 -11.23 -9.29
C GLN A 184 -4.86 -12.65 -8.79
N GLY A 185 -3.60 -13.10 -8.90
CA GLY A 185 -3.23 -14.47 -8.55
C GLY A 185 -4.01 -15.47 -9.42
N CYS A 186 -3.76 -15.43 -10.73
CA CYS A 186 -4.40 -16.32 -11.70
C CYS A 186 -3.53 -17.54 -11.94
N PHE A 187 -4.14 -18.73 -11.87
CA PHE A 187 -3.46 -20.01 -12.02
C PHE A 187 -4.26 -20.96 -12.90
N PRO A 188 -3.64 -22.02 -13.46
CA PRO A 188 -4.34 -23.01 -14.28
C PRO A 188 -5.52 -23.68 -13.54
N PRO A 189 -6.56 -24.13 -14.25
CA PRO A 189 -7.78 -24.67 -13.64
C PRO A 189 -7.57 -25.98 -12.87
N ASP A 190 -6.53 -26.77 -13.18
CA ASP A 190 -6.18 -27.99 -12.47
C ASP A 190 -5.71 -27.75 -11.04
N GLU A 191 -5.28 -26.53 -10.71
CA GLU A 191 -4.96 -26.13 -9.32
C GLU A 191 -6.19 -26.16 -8.39
N VAL A 192 -7.41 -26.05 -8.91
CA VAL A 192 -8.65 -26.14 -8.10
C VAL A 192 -8.69 -27.44 -7.29
N ALA A 193 -8.46 -28.57 -7.96
CA ALA A 193 -8.42 -29.88 -7.31
C ALA A 193 -7.22 -30.03 -6.36
N ARG A 194 -6.04 -29.56 -6.78
CA ARG A 194 -4.81 -29.63 -5.98
C ARG A 194 -4.93 -28.83 -4.67
N LEU A 195 -5.64 -27.69 -4.72
CA LEU A 195 -5.91 -26.83 -3.57
C LEU A 195 -7.11 -27.32 -2.73
N GLY A 196 -7.72 -28.44 -3.08
CA GLY A 196 -8.84 -29.04 -2.34
C GLY A 196 -10.09 -28.16 -2.33
N LEU A 197 -10.31 -27.40 -3.38
CA LEU A 197 -11.59 -26.73 -3.63
C LEU A 197 -12.53 -27.70 -4.34
N PRO A 198 -13.85 -27.68 -4.05
CA PRO A 198 -14.79 -28.55 -4.72
C PRO A 198 -14.95 -28.13 -6.19
N PRO A 199 -15.18 -29.09 -7.13
CA PRO A 199 -15.26 -28.80 -8.56
C PRO A 199 -16.29 -27.72 -8.92
N GLU A 200 -17.42 -27.64 -8.22
CA GLU A 200 -18.48 -26.63 -8.40
C GLU A 200 -18.01 -25.21 -8.08
N SER A 201 -16.91 -25.05 -7.36
CA SER A 201 -16.31 -23.73 -7.11
C SER A 201 -15.74 -23.10 -8.39
N PHE A 202 -15.34 -23.93 -9.37
CA PHE A 202 -14.81 -23.47 -10.65
C PHE A 202 -15.93 -23.11 -11.62
N SER A 203 -16.54 -21.97 -11.38
CA SER A 203 -17.64 -21.43 -12.17
C SER A 203 -17.60 -19.91 -12.20
N VAL A 204 -18.38 -19.29 -13.07
CA VAL A 204 -18.52 -17.81 -13.13
C VAL A 204 -18.97 -17.25 -11.79
N HIS A 205 -19.81 -18.00 -11.06
CA HIS A 205 -20.26 -17.66 -9.70
C HIS A 205 -19.33 -18.24 -8.62
N GLY A 206 -18.05 -18.27 -8.88
CA GLY A 206 -17.04 -18.83 -7.97
C GLY A 206 -15.66 -18.28 -8.24
N VAL A 207 -14.69 -19.21 -8.39
CA VAL A 207 -13.27 -18.88 -8.49
C VAL A 207 -12.75 -18.73 -9.92
N GLU A 208 -13.57 -19.12 -10.93
CA GLU A 208 -13.19 -19.09 -12.34
C GLU A 208 -13.06 -17.64 -12.84
N TYR A 209 -12.01 -17.34 -13.59
CA TYR A 209 -11.75 -16.05 -14.21
C TYR A 209 -11.06 -16.27 -15.58
N TYR A 210 -11.82 -16.07 -16.66
CA TYR A 210 -11.38 -16.26 -18.05
C TYR A 210 -10.61 -17.58 -18.27
N GLY A 211 -11.19 -18.70 -17.79
CA GLY A 211 -10.61 -20.04 -17.91
C GLY A 211 -9.54 -20.40 -16.88
N ASN A 212 -9.18 -19.48 -15.99
CA ASN A 212 -8.21 -19.69 -14.92
C ASN A 212 -8.87 -19.64 -13.53
N LEU A 213 -8.20 -20.18 -12.54
CA LEU A 213 -8.49 -19.96 -11.13
C LEU A 213 -7.95 -18.57 -10.72
N SER A 214 -8.78 -17.67 -10.21
CA SER A 214 -8.33 -16.40 -9.63
C SER A 214 -8.55 -16.37 -8.11
N PHE A 215 -7.48 -16.21 -7.36
CA PHE A 215 -7.53 -16.09 -5.90
C PHE A 215 -8.22 -14.79 -5.47
N LEU A 216 -7.93 -13.69 -6.18
CA LEU A 216 -8.55 -12.40 -5.86
C LEU A 216 -10.05 -12.43 -6.10
N LYS A 217 -10.49 -13.00 -7.26
CA LYS A 217 -11.92 -13.18 -7.55
C LYS A 217 -12.60 -14.02 -6.47
N ALA A 218 -11.98 -15.11 -6.03
CA ALA A 218 -12.49 -15.92 -4.93
C ALA A 218 -12.69 -15.09 -3.65
N GLY A 219 -11.72 -14.27 -3.30
CA GLY A 219 -11.81 -13.35 -2.15
C GLY A 219 -12.95 -12.37 -2.30
N ILE A 220 -13.09 -11.74 -3.48
CA ILE A 220 -14.17 -10.80 -3.78
C ILE A 220 -15.53 -11.51 -3.75
N TYR A 221 -15.65 -12.69 -4.33
CA TYR A 221 -16.93 -13.40 -4.44
C TYR A 221 -17.45 -13.89 -3.08
N TYR A 222 -16.58 -14.55 -2.29
CA TYR A 222 -16.98 -15.26 -1.07
C TYR A 222 -16.86 -14.45 0.24
N ALA A 223 -16.12 -13.34 0.27
CA ALA A 223 -15.96 -12.58 1.50
C ALA A 223 -17.28 -11.95 1.98
N THR A 224 -17.46 -11.85 3.29
CA THR A 224 -18.63 -11.20 3.89
C THR A 224 -18.68 -9.71 3.60
N ARG A 225 -17.54 -9.03 3.68
CA ARG A 225 -17.33 -7.63 3.32
C ARG A 225 -16.03 -7.47 2.57
N ILE A 226 -15.95 -6.38 1.80
CA ILE A 226 -14.78 -6.02 1.00
C ILE A 226 -14.37 -4.61 1.39
N THR A 227 -13.07 -4.41 1.56
CA THR A 227 -12.50 -3.07 1.66
C THR A 227 -11.48 -2.85 0.55
N THR A 228 -11.25 -1.60 0.22
CA THR A 228 -10.11 -1.18 -0.59
C THR A 228 -9.53 0.10 -0.01
N VAL A 229 -8.42 0.54 -0.56
CA VAL A 229 -7.51 1.49 0.09
C VAL A 229 -7.80 2.96 -0.21
N SER A 230 -8.94 3.26 -0.84
CA SER A 230 -9.47 4.63 -0.94
C SER A 230 -10.96 4.64 -1.33
N PRO A 231 -11.75 5.65 -0.92
CA PRO A 231 -13.13 5.83 -1.35
C PRO A 231 -13.29 6.01 -2.87
N THR A 232 -12.40 6.77 -3.49
CA THR A 232 -12.40 6.96 -4.94
C THR A 232 -12.04 5.66 -5.66
N TYR A 233 -11.01 4.97 -5.25
CA TYR A 233 -10.64 3.69 -5.83
C TYR A 233 -11.76 2.64 -5.68
N ALA A 234 -12.50 2.64 -4.58
CA ALA A 234 -13.67 1.78 -4.40
C ALA A 234 -14.75 2.01 -5.47
N ARG A 235 -14.88 3.23 -6.00
CA ARG A 235 -15.79 3.55 -7.12
C ARG A 235 -15.14 3.17 -8.46
N GLU A 236 -13.89 3.51 -8.67
CA GLU A 236 -13.16 3.28 -9.93
C GLU A 236 -13.10 1.80 -10.31
N ILE A 237 -12.84 0.90 -9.36
CA ILE A 237 -12.73 -0.55 -9.63
C ILE A 237 -14.04 -1.21 -10.04
N GLN A 238 -15.18 -0.54 -9.89
CA GLN A 238 -16.49 -1.00 -10.36
C GLN A 238 -16.73 -0.69 -11.85
N HIS A 239 -15.77 -0.04 -12.52
CA HIS A 239 -15.84 0.37 -13.92
C HIS A 239 -14.56 0.00 -14.69
N GLU A 240 -14.68 -0.09 -16.02
CA GLU A 240 -13.51 -0.17 -16.90
C GLU A 240 -12.75 1.16 -16.95
N PRO A 241 -11.45 1.14 -17.16
CA PRO A 241 -10.57 -0.03 -17.28
C PRO A 241 -10.06 -0.55 -15.92
N LEU A 242 -10.35 0.13 -14.78
CA LEU A 242 -9.73 -0.11 -13.49
C LEU A 242 -10.32 -1.32 -12.74
N GLY A 243 -11.41 -1.90 -13.22
CA GLY A 243 -11.96 -3.16 -12.72
C GLY A 243 -11.20 -4.41 -13.16
N PHE A 244 -10.28 -4.27 -14.13
CA PHE A 244 -9.44 -5.38 -14.63
C PHE A 244 -10.24 -6.67 -14.89
N GLY A 245 -11.42 -6.57 -15.51
CA GLY A 245 -12.31 -7.70 -15.80
C GLY A 245 -13.18 -8.17 -14.61
N LEU A 246 -13.02 -7.57 -13.42
CA LEU A 246 -13.83 -7.86 -12.22
C LEU A 246 -14.87 -6.78 -11.92
N GLN A 247 -14.99 -5.72 -12.75
CA GLN A 247 -15.88 -4.59 -12.54
C GLN A 247 -17.35 -5.01 -12.38
N GLY A 248 -17.82 -6.00 -13.14
CA GLY A 248 -19.19 -6.51 -13.04
C GLY A 248 -19.49 -7.13 -11.67
N LEU A 249 -18.59 -7.99 -11.19
CA LEU A 249 -18.69 -8.60 -9.85
C LEU A 249 -18.59 -7.54 -8.74
N LEU A 250 -17.69 -6.57 -8.89
CA LEU A 250 -17.52 -5.50 -7.91
C LEU A 250 -18.73 -4.57 -7.88
N ALA A 251 -19.34 -4.25 -9.03
CA ALA A 251 -20.56 -3.47 -9.11
C ALA A 251 -21.76 -4.21 -8.48
N GLU A 252 -21.91 -5.52 -8.73
CA GLU A 252 -22.90 -6.36 -8.05
C GLU A 252 -22.75 -6.36 -6.53
N ARG A 253 -21.51 -6.33 -6.05
CA ARG A 253 -21.16 -6.31 -4.63
C ARG A 253 -20.93 -4.91 -4.05
N SER A 254 -21.32 -3.84 -4.75
CA SER A 254 -21.09 -2.44 -4.35
C SER A 254 -21.47 -2.13 -2.90
N ASN A 255 -22.61 -2.67 -2.42
CA ASN A 255 -23.06 -2.51 -1.03
C ASN A 255 -22.17 -3.21 0.02
N ALA A 256 -21.28 -4.10 -0.40
CA ALA A 256 -20.33 -4.78 0.48
C ALA A 256 -18.95 -4.11 0.48
N ILE A 257 -18.70 -3.15 -0.42
CA ILE A 257 -17.41 -2.50 -0.62
C ILE A 257 -17.32 -1.20 0.19
N THR A 258 -16.20 -0.99 0.86
CA THR A 258 -15.89 0.26 1.56
C THR A 258 -14.45 0.67 1.27
N GLY A 259 -14.23 1.91 0.82
CA GLY A 259 -12.90 2.49 0.66
C GLY A 259 -12.41 3.11 1.98
N ILE A 260 -11.21 2.74 2.42
CA ILE A 260 -10.56 3.28 3.62
C ILE A 260 -9.13 3.66 3.25
N ILE A 261 -8.79 4.94 3.37
CA ILE A 261 -7.43 5.44 3.11
C ILE A 261 -6.45 4.80 4.10
N ASN A 262 -5.31 4.35 3.58
CA ASN A 262 -4.18 3.92 4.41
C ASN A 262 -3.62 5.10 5.20
N GLY A 263 -3.07 4.81 6.37
CA GLY A 263 -2.29 5.79 7.12
C GLY A 263 -0.81 5.79 6.72
N ILE A 264 -0.07 6.70 7.32
CA ILE A 264 1.40 6.71 7.35
C ILE A 264 1.90 6.67 8.78
N ASP A 265 3.13 6.19 9.00
CA ASP A 265 3.78 6.30 10.30
C ASP A 265 4.25 7.75 10.52
N THR A 266 3.47 8.50 11.29
CA THR A 266 3.74 9.90 11.60
C THR A 266 4.86 10.11 12.61
N THR A 267 5.43 9.07 13.17
CA THR A 267 6.62 9.12 14.02
C THR A 267 7.89 9.03 13.17
N VAL A 268 7.90 8.16 12.17
CA VAL A 268 8.97 7.99 11.18
C VAL A 268 8.96 9.17 10.19
N TRP A 269 7.82 9.42 9.54
CA TRP A 269 7.65 10.52 8.58
C TRP A 269 7.29 11.82 9.29
N ASN A 270 8.29 12.43 9.96
CA ASN A 270 8.08 13.65 10.75
C ASN A 270 9.27 14.60 10.66
N PRO A 271 9.18 15.73 9.94
CA PRO A 271 10.31 16.64 9.74
C PRO A 271 10.84 17.27 11.03
N ALA A 272 10.06 17.21 12.15
CA ALA A 272 10.51 17.72 13.44
C ALA A 272 11.49 16.78 14.16
N THR A 273 11.45 15.48 13.86
CA THR A 273 12.25 14.44 14.55
C THR A 273 13.11 13.61 13.63
N ASP A 274 12.90 13.67 12.32
CA ASP A 274 13.55 12.88 11.30
C ASP A 274 15.09 12.91 11.41
N PRO A 275 15.74 11.75 11.58
CA PRO A 275 17.21 11.68 11.68
C PRO A 275 17.93 11.80 10.32
N HIS A 276 17.21 11.62 9.20
CA HIS A 276 17.78 11.57 7.85
C HIS A 276 17.97 12.96 7.21
N ILE A 277 17.35 14.01 7.77
CA ILE A 277 17.38 15.35 7.21
C ILE A 277 18.42 16.24 7.89
N VAL A 278 19.02 17.15 7.13
CA VAL A 278 20.09 18.03 7.62
C VAL A 278 19.58 19.02 8.67
N LYS A 279 18.40 19.59 8.44
CA LYS A 279 17.79 20.55 9.37
C LYS A 279 16.36 20.15 9.68
N LYS A 280 16.09 19.84 10.94
CA LYS A 280 14.73 19.58 11.45
C LYS A 280 13.88 20.84 11.40
N TYR A 281 12.59 20.67 11.05
CA TYR A 281 11.64 21.77 10.97
C TYR A 281 10.20 21.30 11.27
N SER A 282 9.30 22.26 11.38
CA SER A 282 7.87 21.98 11.56
C SER A 282 7.05 23.03 10.81
N SER A 283 5.73 22.88 10.81
CA SER A 283 4.83 23.90 10.24
C SER A 283 5.02 25.31 10.84
N ARG A 284 5.58 25.43 12.05
CA ARG A 284 5.88 26.71 12.69
C ARG A 284 7.20 27.34 12.21
N ASN A 285 8.10 26.55 11.61
CA ASN A 285 9.42 26.99 11.16
C ASN A 285 9.78 26.40 9.79
N LEU A 286 8.95 26.69 8.78
CA LEU A 286 9.14 26.22 7.40
C LEU A 286 10.38 26.79 6.70
N ALA A 287 10.90 27.96 7.17
CA ALA A 287 12.09 28.55 6.59
C ALA A 287 13.33 27.62 6.65
N ALA A 288 13.37 26.71 7.63
CA ALA A 288 14.44 25.74 7.74
C ALA A 288 14.46 24.70 6.62
N LYS A 289 13.34 24.48 5.89
CA LYS A 289 13.24 23.60 4.71
C LYS A 289 14.23 24.00 3.62
N ARG A 290 14.51 25.32 3.47
CA ARG A 290 15.52 25.84 2.54
C ARG A 290 16.92 25.26 2.75
N ILE A 291 17.32 25.00 4.00
CA ILE A 291 18.63 24.42 4.33
C ILE A 291 18.70 23.00 3.77
N ASN A 292 17.62 22.21 3.89
CA ASN A 292 17.54 20.87 3.33
C ASN A 292 17.59 20.91 1.79
N LYS A 293 16.90 21.86 1.16
CA LYS A 293 16.91 22.05 -0.30
C LYS A 293 18.33 22.26 -0.83
N LEU A 294 19.08 23.21 -0.28
CA LEU A 294 20.46 23.46 -0.68
C LEU A 294 21.38 22.25 -0.44
N ALA A 295 21.17 21.54 0.66
CA ALA A 295 21.92 20.32 0.94
C ALA A 295 21.63 19.19 -0.07
N LEU A 296 20.36 19.01 -0.46
CA LEU A 296 19.99 18.01 -1.48
C LEU A 296 20.50 18.39 -2.86
N GLN A 297 20.43 19.68 -3.25
CA GLN A 297 20.99 20.15 -4.53
C GLN A 297 22.47 19.79 -4.61
N ARG A 298 23.25 20.08 -3.56
CA ARG A 298 24.67 19.72 -3.47
C ARG A 298 24.90 18.20 -3.53
N GLU A 299 24.12 17.42 -2.78
CA GLU A 299 24.21 15.96 -2.74
C GLU A 299 23.94 15.33 -4.12
N MET A 300 22.99 15.91 -4.87
CA MET A 300 22.57 15.41 -6.18
C MET A 300 23.33 16.02 -7.34
N GLY A 301 24.29 16.93 -7.08
CA GLY A 301 25.09 17.59 -8.12
C GLY A 301 24.35 18.67 -8.92
N LEU A 302 23.23 19.16 -8.40
CA LEU A 302 22.50 20.28 -9.02
C LEU A 302 23.13 21.62 -8.66
N GLU A 303 22.82 22.67 -9.45
CA GLU A 303 23.15 24.05 -9.09
C GLU A 303 22.45 24.44 -7.78
N GLU A 304 23.21 24.92 -6.80
CA GLU A 304 22.64 25.41 -5.53
C GLU A 304 21.87 26.71 -5.76
N ASN A 305 20.56 26.64 -5.74
CA ASN A 305 19.68 27.80 -5.93
C ASN A 305 18.42 27.67 -5.07
N GLU A 306 18.28 28.57 -4.11
CA GLU A 306 17.14 28.58 -3.20
C GLU A 306 15.87 29.18 -3.77
N THR A 307 15.96 29.94 -4.86
CA THR A 307 14.87 30.79 -5.37
C THR A 307 14.03 30.12 -6.45
N ILE A 308 14.58 29.14 -7.16
CA ILE A 308 13.83 28.37 -8.18
C ILE A 308 13.17 27.14 -7.54
N PRO A 309 11.98 26.72 -8.00
CA PRO A 309 11.31 25.54 -7.45
C PRO A 309 12.09 24.25 -7.76
N LEU A 310 12.20 23.38 -6.75
CA LEU A 310 12.75 22.03 -6.85
C LEU A 310 11.59 21.02 -6.87
N PHE A 311 11.38 20.39 -8.02
CA PHE A 311 10.44 19.29 -8.19
C PHE A 311 11.08 17.96 -7.85
N ALA A 312 10.30 17.01 -7.34
CA ALA A 312 10.79 15.67 -7.06
C ALA A 312 9.77 14.58 -7.38
N GLY A 313 10.27 13.39 -7.74
CA GLY A 313 9.46 12.19 -7.91
C GLY A 313 10.16 10.98 -7.30
N ILE A 314 9.41 10.17 -6.55
CA ILE A 314 9.91 8.94 -5.92
C ILE A 314 8.91 7.83 -6.21
N SER A 315 9.30 6.81 -6.97
CA SER A 315 8.45 5.61 -7.14
C SER A 315 9.18 4.50 -7.88
N ARG A 316 8.50 3.34 -8.04
CA ARG A 316 8.91 2.38 -9.06
C ARG A 316 8.82 3.03 -10.45
N LEU A 317 9.85 2.87 -11.26
CA LEU A 317 9.86 3.37 -12.64
C LEU A 317 9.03 2.42 -13.50
N SER A 318 7.77 2.78 -13.76
CA SER A 318 6.82 1.94 -14.49
C SER A 318 5.79 2.77 -15.25
N TYR A 319 5.13 2.15 -16.22
CA TYR A 319 4.02 2.76 -16.98
C TYR A 319 2.86 3.17 -16.05
N GLN A 320 2.54 2.36 -15.03
CA GLN A 320 1.53 2.70 -14.02
C GLN A 320 1.82 4.06 -13.37
N LYS A 321 3.08 4.35 -13.06
CA LYS A 321 3.49 5.57 -12.37
C LYS A 321 3.66 6.78 -13.30
N GLY A 322 3.42 6.63 -14.62
CA GLY A 322 3.41 7.71 -15.59
C GLY A 322 4.78 8.28 -15.90
N TYR A 323 5.87 7.52 -15.72
CA TYR A 323 7.21 8.00 -16.02
C TYR A 323 7.47 8.24 -17.50
N ASP A 324 6.69 7.63 -18.40
CA ASP A 324 6.69 7.93 -19.82
C ASP A 324 6.16 9.36 -20.12
N ILE A 325 5.15 9.82 -19.37
CA ILE A 325 4.69 11.22 -19.43
C ILE A 325 5.71 12.16 -18.79
N LEU A 326 6.29 11.76 -17.66
CA LEU A 326 7.34 12.56 -17.01
C LEU A 326 8.55 12.78 -17.93
N LEU A 327 8.96 11.77 -18.70
CA LEU A 327 10.04 11.88 -19.70
C LEU A 327 9.72 12.89 -20.80
N GLN A 328 8.45 13.05 -21.19
CA GLN A 328 8.04 14.07 -22.17
C GLN A 328 8.10 15.49 -21.58
N VAL A 329 7.78 15.63 -20.30
CA VAL A 329 7.67 16.91 -19.58
C VAL A 329 9.03 17.40 -19.07
N ALA A 330 9.92 16.50 -18.68
CA ALA A 330 11.17 16.87 -18.02
C ALA A 330 12.11 17.77 -18.83
N PRO A 331 12.26 17.63 -20.18
CA PRO A 331 12.99 18.60 -20.99
C PRO A 331 12.37 20.00 -20.91
N MET A 332 11.04 20.09 -21.02
CA MET A 332 10.32 21.37 -20.93
C MET A 332 10.51 22.03 -19.55
N LEU A 333 10.54 21.22 -18.50
CA LEU A 333 10.81 21.69 -17.13
C LEU A 333 12.25 22.21 -16.99
N ALA A 334 13.22 21.59 -17.66
CA ALA A 334 14.62 22.03 -17.67
C ALA A 334 14.83 23.39 -18.33
N ASP A 335 13.96 23.77 -19.28
CA ASP A 335 13.96 25.09 -19.93
C ASP A 335 13.39 26.22 -19.04
N LEU A 336 12.69 25.85 -17.96
CA LEU A 336 12.17 26.78 -16.98
C LEU A 336 13.20 27.04 -15.86
N PRO A 337 13.04 28.11 -15.06
CA PRO A 337 13.84 28.31 -13.85
C PRO A 337 13.37 27.33 -12.76
N ALA A 338 13.64 26.04 -12.98
CA ALA A 338 13.21 24.93 -12.13
C ALA A 338 14.27 23.81 -12.10
N GLN A 339 14.18 22.92 -11.13
CA GLN A 339 15.01 21.72 -11.04
C GLN A 339 14.16 20.48 -10.76
N LEU A 340 14.68 19.31 -11.10
CA LEU A 340 14.03 18.02 -10.93
C LEU A 340 14.97 16.99 -10.28
N VAL A 341 14.50 16.34 -9.22
CA VAL A 341 15.17 15.18 -8.60
C VAL A 341 14.26 13.97 -8.69
N LEU A 342 14.80 12.86 -9.22
CA LEU A 342 14.08 11.60 -9.34
C LEU A 342 14.82 10.49 -8.61
N LEU A 343 14.07 9.69 -7.86
CA LEU A 343 14.54 8.48 -7.17
C LEU A 343 13.63 7.31 -7.53
N GLY A 344 14.20 6.23 -8.02
CA GLY A 344 13.43 5.01 -8.28
C GLY A 344 14.19 3.98 -9.06
N LYS A 345 13.61 2.79 -9.13
CA LYS A 345 14.11 1.65 -9.90
C LYS A 345 12.92 0.92 -10.55
N GLY A 346 13.12 0.29 -11.72
CA GLY A 346 12.04 -0.46 -12.36
C GLY A 346 12.33 -0.86 -13.81
N ASP A 347 11.55 -0.35 -14.75
CA ASP A 347 11.74 -0.63 -16.18
C ASP A 347 13.09 -0.12 -16.68
N GLN A 348 13.90 -1.00 -17.23
CA GLN A 348 15.26 -0.68 -17.69
C GLN A 348 15.30 0.35 -18.81
N SER A 349 14.27 0.41 -19.66
CA SER A 349 14.19 1.41 -20.72
C SER A 349 13.94 2.80 -20.15
N LEU A 350 13.04 2.91 -19.16
CA LEU A 350 12.79 4.15 -18.44
C LEU A 350 14.03 4.60 -17.66
N GLU A 351 14.73 3.68 -16.97
CA GLU A 351 15.98 3.97 -16.25
C GLU A 351 17.03 4.60 -17.17
N LYS A 352 17.29 3.98 -18.33
CA LYS A 352 18.26 4.48 -19.32
C LYS A 352 17.89 5.86 -19.83
N GLN A 353 16.61 6.08 -20.18
CA GLN A 353 16.15 7.38 -20.71
C GLN A 353 16.26 8.48 -19.65
N LEU A 354 15.93 8.20 -18.38
CA LEU A 354 16.06 9.17 -17.29
C LEU A 354 17.52 9.52 -17.00
N VAL A 355 18.43 8.54 -17.03
CA VAL A 355 19.88 8.78 -16.86
C VAL A 355 20.42 9.64 -17.99
N MET A 356 20.05 9.36 -19.25
CA MET A 356 20.44 10.19 -20.39
C MET A 356 19.93 11.62 -20.26
N LEU A 357 18.69 11.81 -19.84
CA LEU A 357 18.09 13.12 -19.60
C LEU A 357 18.85 13.93 -18.53
N ALA A 358 19.25 13.29 -17.43
CA ALA A 358 20.07 13.92 -16.41
C ALA A 358 21.48 14.31 -16.93
N GLN A 359 22.09 13.46 -17.75
CA GLN A 359 23.39 13.74 -18.36
C GLN A 359 23.36 14.94 -19.31
N THR A 360 22.25 15.16 -20.01
CA THR A 360 22.09 16.31 -20.92
C THR A 360 21.73 17.60 -20.18
N ASN A 361 21.24 17.52 -18.94
CA ASN A 361 20.80 18.66 -18.13
C ASN A 361 21.36 18.60 -16.67
N PRO A 362 22.67 18.45 -16.46
CA PRO A 362 23.24 18.09 -15.16
C PRO A 362 23.04 19.14 -14.07
N ALA A 363 22.87 20.44 -14.43
CA ALA A 363 22.61 21.50 -13.45
C ALA A 363 21.13 21.57 -13.01
N ARG A 364 20.23 20.91 -13.75
CA ARG A 364 18.76 21.03 -13.60
C ARG A 364 18.08 19.73 -13.25
N ILE A 365 18.58 18.59 -13.70
CA ILE A 365 17.95 17.28 -13.52
C ILE A 365 18.94 16.31 -12.91
N ALA A 366 18.55 15.69 -11.80
CA ALA A 366 19.29 14.63 -11.15
C ALA A 366 18.44 13.38 -10.99
N VAL A 367 19.02 12.21 -11.28
CA VAL A 367 18.34 10.92 -11.22
C VAL A 367 19.19 9.95 -10.43
N ARG A 368 18.55 9.28 -9.46
CA ARG A 368 19.13 8.17 -8.72
C ARG A 368 18.34 6.90 -9.02
N ILE A 369 18.98 5.93 -9.69
CA ILE A 369 18.38 4.63 -9.95
C ILE A 369 18.70 3.72 -8.76
N ASP A 370 17.82 3.72 -7.76
CA ASP A 370 17.99 2.94 -6.54
C ASP A 370 16.69 2.88 -5.72
N TYR A 371 16.71 2.05 -4.67
CA TYR A 371 15.80 2.10 -3.55
C TYR A 371 16.56 2.60 -2.31
N ASP A 372 16.40 3.88 -1.98
CA ASP A 372 17.07 4.53 -0.84
C ASP A 372 16.04 5.28 0.02
N GLU A 373 15.69 4.68 1.16
CA GLU A 373 14.71 5.24 2.08
C GLU A 373 15.22 6.54 2.73
N ALA A 374 16.49 6.59 3.12
CA ALA A 374 17.09 7.79 3.72
C ALA A 374 17.11 8.96 2.72
N LEU A 375 17.43 8.71 1.44
CA LEU A 375 17.33 9.72 0.39
C LEU A 375 15.87 10.12 0.14
N SER A 376 14.91 9.19 0.24
CA SER A 376 13.48 9.49 0.14
C SER A 376 13.04 10.53 1.19
N HIS A 377 13.49 10.39 2.45
CA HIS A 377 13.27 11.38 3.50
C HIS A 377 13.87 12.74 3.15
N ARG A 378 15.14 12.75 2.70
CA ARG A 378 15.83 14.00 2.29
C ARG A 378 15.13 14.69 1.12
N ILE A 379 14.67 13.94 0.11
CA ILE A 379 13.92 14.47 -1.03
C ILE A 379 12.62 15.12 -0.57
N ASN A 380 11.80 14.42 0.23
CA ASN A 380 10.55 14.97 0.75
C ASN A 380 10.77 16.25 1.58
N ALA A 381 11.85 16.28 2.37
CA ALA A 381 12.19 17.44 3.20
C ALA A 381 12.73 18.63 2.39
N SER A 382 13.24 18.40 1.19
CA SER A 382 13.98 19.39 0.39
C SER A 382 13.17 19.93 -0.78
N ALA A 383 12.41 19.07 -1.46
CA ALA A 383 11.63 19.47 -2.63
C ALA A 383 10.56 20.51 -2.29
N ASP A 384 10.31 21.38 -3.24
CA ASP A 384 9.21 22.34 -3.15
C ASP A 384 7.90 21.70 -3.63
N CYS A 385 7.93 20.91 -4.71
CA CYS A 385 6.79 20.18 -5.22
C CYS A 385 7.10 18.68 -5.40
N PHE A 386 6.08 17.85 -5.28
CA PHE A 386 6.18 16.42 -5.50
C PHE A 386 5.34 15.98 -6.71
N LEU A 387 5.91 15.22 -7.65
CA LEU A 387 5.27 14.82 -8.89
C LEU A 387 4.73 13.39 -8.80
N MET A 388 3.43 13.21 -9.06
CA MET A 388 2.78 11.89 -9.10
C MET A 388 1.85 11.75 -10.31
N PRO A 389 2.39 11.59 -11.52
CA PRO A 389 1.59 11.41 -12.73
C PRO A 389 1.11 9.95 -12.88
N SER A 390 0.64 9.32 -11.81
CA SER A 390 0.20 7.93 -11.85
C SER A 390 -1.08 7.77 -12.66
N ARG A 391 -1.12 6.81 -13.60
CA ARG A 391 -2.34 6.47 -14.36
C ARG A 391 -3.45 5.95 -13.47
N PHE A 392 -3.07 5.13 -12.52
CA PHE A 392 -3.94 4.72 -11.41
C PHE A 392 -3.11 4.55 -10.13
N GLU A 393 -3.71 4.95 -9.01
CA GLU A 393 -3.05 4.91 -7.70
C GLU A 393 -4.09 4.51 -6.65
N PRO A 394 -4.17 3.22 -6.29
CA PRO A 394 -5.18 2.76 -5.33
C PRO A 394 -5.25 3.59 -4.06
N CYS A 395 -4.13 3.84 -3.44
CA CYS A 395 -3.99 4.74 -2.30
C CYS A 395 -2.91 5.80 -2.53
N GLY A 396 -1.69 5.37 -2.80
CA GLY A 396 -0.51 6.20 -2.71
C GLY A 396 -0.10 6.52 -1.27
N LEU A 397 1.19 6.60 -1.04
CA LEU A 397 1.75 7.02 0.26
C LEU A 397 2.60 8.28 0.10
N ASN A 398 3.31 8.41 -1.01
CA ASN A 398 4.26 9.50 -1.23
C ASN A 398 3.62 10.89 -1.21
N GLN A 399 2.38 11.06 -1.70
CA GLN A 399 1.65 12.32 -1.58
C GLN A 399 1.30 12.66 -0.12
N MET A 400 1.13 11.66 0.73
CA MET A 400 0.92 11.89 2.16
C MET A 400 2.23 12.24 2.87
N TYR A 401 3.33 11.54 2.53
CA TYR A 401 4.66 11.89 3.00
C TYR A 401 5.04 13.31 2.59
N SER A 402 4.89 13.64 1.31
CA SER A 402 5.24 14.96 0.79
C SER A 402 4.45 16.08 1.48
N GLN A 403 3.14 15.93 1.64
CA GLN A 403 2.30 16.88 2.36
C GLN A 403 2.75 17.01 3.83
N ARG A 404 3.07 15.89 4.50
CA ARG A 404 3.58 15.89 5.87
C ARG A 404 4.87 16.68 6.03
N TYR A 405 5.70 16.74 4.97
CA TYR A 405 6.94 17.52 4.89
C TYR A 405 6.74 18.94 4.32
N GLY A 406 5.50 19.38 4.10
CA GLY A 406 5.20 20.69 3.53
C GLY A 406 5.67 20.80 2.07
N THR A 407 5.55 19.73 1.32
CA THR A 407 5.86 19.63 -0.11
C THR A 407 4.56 19.35 -0.86
N PRO A 408 3.84 20.37 -1.37
CA PRO A 408 2.59 20.20 -2.09
C PRO A 408 2.77 19.27 -3.31
N PRO A 409 1.94 18.23 -3.46
CA PRO A 409 2.03 17.34 -4.61
C PRO A 409 1.23 17.84 -5.81
N ILE A 410 1.71 17.48 -7.02
CA ILE A 410 0.99 17.60 -8.28
C ILE A 410 0.60 16.18 -8.69
N VAL A 411 -0.69 15.89 -8.77
CA VAL A 411 -1.20 14.54 -8.90
C VAL A 411 -2.20 14.40 -10.06
N HIS A 412 -2.16 13.25 -10.72
CA HIS A 412 -3.27 12.86 -11.60
C HIS A 412 -4.51 12.52 -10.77
N THR A 413 -5.70 12.87 -11.26
CA THR A 413 -6.98 12.66 -10.58
C THR A 413 -7.41 11.19 -10.64
N THR A 414 -6.84 10.36 -9.76
CA THR A 414 -7.18 8.93 -9.65
C THR A 414 -7.04 8.44 -8.21
N GLY A 415 -7.90 7.52 -7.81
CA GLY A 415 -7.84 6.76 -6.57
C GLY A 415 -7.57 7.59 -5.32
N GLY A 416 -6.64 7.12 -4.50
CA GLY A 416 -6.28 7.79 -3.24
C GLY A 416 -5.63 9.15 -3.41
N LEU A 417 -5.18 9.52 -4.59
CA LEU A 417 -4.64 10.85 -4.85
C LEU A 417 -5.73 11.92 -4.75
N ILE A 418 -6.93 11.65 -5.30
CA ILE A 418 -8.10 12.53 -5.14
C ILE A 418 -8.50 12.67 -3.66
N ASP A 419 -8.50 11.54 -2.95
CA ASP A 419 -8.99 11.50 -1.57
C ASP A 419 -8.03 12.16 -0.58
N THR A 420 -6.75 12.28 -0.92
CA THR A 420 -5.70 12.77 -0.01
C THR A 420 -5.16 14.16 -0.36
N VAL A 421 -5.27 14.58 -1.61
CA VAL A 421 -4.81 15.89 -2.08
C VAL A 421 -6.02 16.78 -2.39
N THR A 422 -6.05 17.98 -1.84
CA THR A 422 -7.08 18.98 -2.15
C THR A 422 -6.52 19.95 -3.18
N ASP A 423 -7.15 20.04 -4.34
CA ASP A 423 -6.67 20.88 -5.45
C ASP A 423 -6.73 22.38 -5.10
N LEU A 424 -5.74 23.12 -5.56
CA LEU A 424 -5.82 24.56 -5.70
C LEU A 424 -6.51 24.87 -7.04
N ALA A 425 -7.84 24.78 -7.08
CA ALA A 425 -8.59 25.15 -8.28
C ALA A 425 -8.57 26.67 -8.50
N PRO A 426 -8.66 27.13 -9.76
CA PRO A 426 -8.64 28.57 -10.08
C PRO A 426 -9.68 29.40 -9.35
N ASP A 427 -10.85 28.82 -9.10
CA ASP A 427 -12.00 29.48 -8.47
C ASP A 427 -12.08 29.24 -6.95
N THR A 428 -11.08 28.59 -6.36
CA THR A 428 -11.07 28.33 -4.91
C THR A 428 -10.68 29.59 -4.16
N PRO A 429 -11.50 30.11 -3.22
CA PRO A 429 -11.12 31.26 -2.42
C PRO A 429 -9.81 31.00 -1.69
N ALA A 430 -8.77 31.77 -2.01
CA ALA A 430 -7.46 31.88 -1.35
C ALA A 430 -6.90 30.63 -0.64
N GLY A 431 -7.15 29.43 -1.18
CA GLY A 431 -6.48 28.22 -0.72
C GLY A 431 -6.84 27.71 0.68
N GLU A 432 -8.03 28.00 1.23
CA GLU A 432 -8.39 27.67 2.63
C GLU A 432 -8.20 26.20 3.00
N SER A 433 -8.36 25.27 2.05
CA SER A 433 -8.13 23.83 2.27
C SER A 433 -7.18 23.19 1.27
N ALA A 434 -6.76 23.89 0.22
CA ALA A 434 -5.89 23.38 -0.83
C ALA A 434 -4.55 22.89 -0.27
N SER A 435 -4.06 21.76 -0.76
CA SER A 435 -2.81 21.15 -0.28
C SER A 435 -1.91 20.66 -1.42
N GLY A 436 -2.31 20.86 -2.67
CA GLY A 436 -1.60 20.47 -3.87
C GLY A 436 -2.33 20.85 -5.14
N PHE A 437 -2.02 20.18 -6.23
CA PHE A 437 -2.53 20.48 -7.56
C PHE A 437 -2.98 19.20 -8.26
N HIS A 438 -4.14 19.26 -8.93
CA HIS A 438 -4.66 18.17 -9.75
C HIS A 438 -4.45 18.46 -11.24
N PHE A 439 -4.21 17.42 -12.02
CA PHE A 439 -4.40 17.43 -13.45
C PHE A 439 -5.28 16.22 -13.84
N HIS A 440 -6.09 16.36 -14.90
CA HIS A 440 -7.17 15.41 -15.19
C HIS A 440 -6.86 14.46 -16.34
N GLU A 441 -6.20 14.94 -17.38
CA GLU A 441 -5.89 14.14 -18.57
C GLU A 441 -4.45 13.62 -18.48
N MET A 442 -4.25 12.33 -18.79
CA MET A 442 -2.90 11.74 -18.83
C MET A 442 -2.12 12.14 -20.07
N THR A 443 -1.91 13.45 -20.23
CA THR A 443 -1.13 14.07 -21.32
C THR A 443 -0.02 14.94 -20.77
N ALA A 444 1.04 15.13 -21.56
CA ALA A 444 2.14 16.02 -21.20
C ALA A 444 1.66 17.47 -20.98
N ASP A 445 0.73 17.95 -21.82
CA ASP A 445 0.19 19.32 -21.73
C ASP A 445 -0.61 19.54 -20.42
N ALA A 446 -1.50 18.60 -20.05
CA ALA A 446 -2.25 18.70 -18.82
C ALA A 446 -1.34 18.64 -17.60
N PHE A 447 -0.31 17.79 -17.62
CA PHE A 447 0.67 17.71 -16.55
C PHE A 447 1.52 18.99 -16.46
N MET A 448 1.98 19.54 -17.60
CA MET A 448 2.70 20.82 -17.65
C MET A 448 1.83 21.99 -17.16
N ASN A 449 0.53 21.99 -17.43
CA ASN A 449 -0.40 22.97 -16.87
C ASN A 449 -0.42 22.90 -15.34
N GLY A 450 -0.50 21.68 -14.77
CA GLY A 450 -0.41 21.47 -13.34
C GLY A 450 0.91 21.99 -12.74
N ILE A 451 2.03 21.75 -13.42
CA ILE A 451 3.37 22.27 -13.04
C ILE A 451 3.40 23.80 -13.13
N GLY A 452 2.86 24.40 -14.18
CA GLY A 452 2.77 25.85 -14.34
C GLY A 452 1.99 26.52 -13.20
N ARG A 453 0.81 25.97 -12.84
CA ARG A 453 0.03 26.42 -11.68
C ARG A 453 0.83 26.34 -10.37
N ALA A 454 1.64 25.30 -10.21
CA ALA A 454 2.48 25.16 -9.02
C ALA A 454 3.63 26.19 -8.99
N ILE A 455 4.24 26.50 -10.14
CA ILE A 455 5.26 27.54 -10.27
C ILE A 455 4.67 28.91 -9.94
N ASP A 456 3.50 29.26 -10.48
CA ASP A 456 2.82 30.53 -10.18
C ASP A 456 2.50 30.66 -8.69
N ALA A 457 2.00 29.58 -8.08
CA ALA A 457 1.72 29.55 -6.64
C ALA A 457 3.00 29.65 -5.80
N TYR A 458 4.11 29.06 -6.24
CA TYR A 458 5.40 29.09 -5.54
C TYR A 458 5.93 30.51 -5.38
N TYR A 459 5.82 31.33 -6.42
CA TYR A 459 6.23 32.75 -6.36
C TYR A 459 5.25 33.64 -5.58
N ASN A 460 4.04 33.17 -5.28
CA ASN A 460 3.15 33.79 -4.31
C ASN A 460 3.43 33.25 -2.90
N THR A 461 4.37 33.86 -2.20
CA THR A 461 4.86 33.38 -0.90
C THR A 461 3.75 33.14 0.14
N ARG A 462 2.68 33.95 0.16
CA ARG A 462 1.56 33.79 1.10
C ARG A 462 0.75 32.53 0.75
N LEU A 463 0.38 32.38 -0.50
CA LEU A 463 -0.37 31.23 -0.99
C LEU A 463 0.43 29.94 -0.80
N TRP A 464 1.73 29.97 -1.14
CA TRP A 464 2.62 28.82 -0.98
C TRP A 464 2.68 28.31 0.46
N LYS A 465 2.88 29.22 1.42
CA LYS A 465 2.86 28.88 2.85
C LYS A 465 1.53 28.30 3.28
N THR A 466 0.42 28.80 2.75
CA THR A 466 -0.92 28.25 3.06
C THR A 466 -1.04 26.81 2.58
N LEU A 467 -0.64 26.48 1.34
CA LEU A 467 -0.62 25.11 0.82
C LEU A 467 0.23 24.17 1.68
N GLN A 468 1.43 24.60 2.04
CA GLN A 468 2.33 23.85 2.91
C GLN A 468 1.71 23.56 4.28
N HIS A 469 1.13 24.58 4.93
CA HIS A 469 0.46 24.43 6.22
C HIS A 469 -0.75 23.51 6.14
N ASN A 470 -1.56 23.63 5.10
CA ASN A 470 -2.73 22.77 4.91
C ASN A 470 -2.33 21.30 4.78
N GLY A 471 -1.35 20.98 3.95
CA GLY A 471 -0.83 19.64 3.81
C GLY A 471 -0.28 19.06 5.12
N MET A 472 0.54 19.84 5.83
CA MET A 472 1.14 19.42 7.11
C MET A 472 0.13 19.22 8.24
N ARG A 473 -1.06 19.79 8.16
CA ARG A 473 -2.12 19.68 9.18
C ARG A 473 -3.06 18.49 8.95
N LYS A 474 -3.05 17.88 7.75
CA LYS A 474 -3.90 16.72 7.49
C LYS A 474 -3.51 15.55 8.41
N ASP A 475 -4.52 14.89 8.95
CA ASP A 475 -4.32 13.68 9.74
C ASP A 475 -4.27 12.45 8.82
N PHE A 476 -3.05 12.04 8.52
CA PHE A 476 -2.76 10.79 7.81
C PHE A 476 -2.34 9.65 8.75
N SER A 477 -2.62 9.75 10.04
CA SER A 477 -2.25 8.72 11.00
C SER A 477 -3.04 7.42 10.79
N TRP A 478 -2.42 6.29 11.07
CA TRP A 478 -3.10 4.98 11.08
C TRP A 478 -4.26 4.89 12.06
N ARG A 479 -4.31 5.76 13.06
CA ARG A 479 -5.43 5.80 14.02
C ARG A 479 -6.75 6.10 13.33
N SER A 480 -6.78 7.03 12.38
CA SER A 480 -7.97 7.38 11.60
C SER A 480 -8.47 6.18 10.80
N SER A 481 -7.58 5.53 10.06
CA SER A 481 -7.90 4.31 9.29
C SER A 481 -8.37 3.17 10.20
N ALA A 482 -7.69 2.94 11.32
CA ALA A 482 -8.04 1.87 12.26
C ALA A 482 -9.44 2.06 12.88
N LEU A 483 -9.88 3.29 13.14
CA LEU A 483 -11.24 3.59 13.61
C LEU A 483 -12.29 3.22 12.54
N ALA A 484 -12.02 3.46 11.26
CA ALA A 484 -12.90 3.05 10.17
C ALA A 484 -12.98 1.52 10.07
N TYR A 485 -11.85 0.82 10.16
CA TYR A 485 -11.84 -0.66 10.22
C TYR A 485 -12.60 -1.22 11.42
N LEU A 486 -12.46 -0.63 12.61
CA LEU A 486 -13.23 -1.06 13.80
C LEU A 486 -14.74 -0.91 13.59
N SER A 487 -15.19 0.09 12.83
CA SER A 487 -16.60 0.24 12.48
C SER A 487 -17.08 -0.93 11.61
N ILE A 488 -16.27 -1.36 10.63
CA ILE A 488 -16.57 -2.53 9.78
C ILE A 488 -16.55 -3.81 10.62
N TYR A 489 -15.57 -4.00 11.49
CA TYR A 489 -15.53 -5.17 12.39
C TYR A 489 -16.74 -5.23 13.29
N SER A 490 -17.21 -4.10 13.81
CA SER A 490 -18.42 -4.03 14.60
C SER A 490 -19.65 -4.50 13.83
N LEU A 491 -19.79 -4.12 12.55
CA LEU A 491 -20.87 -4.60 11.67
C LEU A 491 -20.76 -6.10 11.38
N LEU A 492 -19.57 -6.65 11.25
CA LEU A 492 -19.35 -8.07 11.01
C LEU A 492 -19.68 -8.94 12.23
N MET A 493 -19.51 -8.41 13.44
CA MET A 493 -19.83 -9.12 14.71
C MET A 493 -21.32 -9.08 15.08
N GLN A 494 -22.13 -8.29 14.41
CA GLN A 494 -23.58 -8.21 14.65
C GLN A 494 -24.40 -9.27 13.87
N ARG A 495 -23.74 -10.06 13.05
CA ARG A 495 -24.32 -11.17 12.28
C ARG A 495 -24.16 -12.47 13.06
#